data_56b7041d8aab5ea573302647a8e431a3
#
_entry.id   56b7041d8aab5ea573302647a8e431a3
#
_cell.length_a   1.000
_cell.length_b   1.000
_cell.length_c   1.000
_cell.angle_alpha   90.00
_cell.angle_beta   90.00
_cell.angle_gamma   90.00
#
_symmetry.space_group_name_H-M   'P 1'
#
loop_
_entity.id
_entity.type
_entity.pdbx_description
1 polymer ?
#
loop_
_entity_poly.entity_id
_entity_poly.type
_entity_poly.pdbx_seq_one_letter_code
_entity_poly.pdbx_strand_id
1 'polypeptide(L)'
;MIKAADMMIARRADTKARADFATWKMMAKLNGASALPAEAQTFLASYKEMLKQLPETEASDATINLMYRAYYAEMGGKGTPPDVLAHVSEPMTDNVTAFKRPAPQKAKARSGPRAKRPLPAALIFACLAVVYVGIRYYWR
;
A
#
# COMPACT_ATOMS: atom_id res chain seq x y z
N MET A 1 -14.47 -1.70 -29.78
CA MET A 1 -13.09 -1.34 -29.40
C MET A 1 -13.12 -0.37 -28.23
N ILE A 2 -12.63 -0.77 -27.08
CA ILE A 2 -12.50 0.12 -25.91
C ILE A 2 -11.35 1.07 -26.22
N LYS A 3 -11.60 2.38 -26.11
CA LYS A 3 -10.56 3.38 -26.35
C LYS A 3 -9.50 3.30 -25.24
N ALA A 4 -8.22 3.45 -25.58
CA ALA A 4 -7.12 3.42 -24.61
C ALA A 4 -7.34 4.42 -23.44
N ALA A 5 -7.96 5.56 -23.71
CA ALA A 5 -8.33 6.54 -22.70
C ALA A 5 -9.34 5.98 -21.68
N ASP A 6 -10.36 5.23 -22.13
CA ASP A 6 -11.37 4.64 -21.26
C ASP A 6 -10.75 3.58 -20.35
N MET A 7 -9.78 2.83 -20.84
CA MET A 7 -9.02 1.85 -20.04
C MET A 7 -8.16 2.52 -18.96
N MET A 8 -7.57 3.67 -19.26
CA MET A 8 -6.80 4.42 -18.24
C MET A 8 -7.70 4.97 -17.15
N ILE A 9 -8.89 5.48 -17.52
CA ILE A 9 -9.90 5.94 -16.56
C ILE A 9 -10.35 4.75 -15.70
N ALA A 10 -10.65 3.62 -16.32
CA ALA A 10 -11.08 2.41 -15.64
C ALA A 10 -10.05 1.93 -14.59
N ARG A 11 -8.77 1.87 -14.96
CA ARG A 11 -7.70 1.48 -14.03
C ARG A 11 -7.57 2.43 -12.85
N ARG A 12 -7.67 3.74 -13.10
CA ARG A 12 -7.65 4.74 -12.03
C ARG A 12 -8.84 4.62 -11.10
N ALA A 13 -10.04 4.43 -11.66
CA ALA A 13 -11.27 4.27 -10.91
C ALA A 13 -11.22 2.99 -10.04
N ASP A 14 -10.76 1.86 -10.58
CA ASP A 14 -10.59 0.60 -9.83
C ASP A 14 -9.56 0.75 -8.69
N THR A 15 -8.41 1.32 -8.98
CA THR A 15 -7.37 1.55 -7.96
C THR A 15 -7.89 2.45 -6.84
N LYS A 16 -8.60 3.54 -7.18
CA LYS A 16 -9.19 4.44 -6.19
C LYS A 16 -10.27 3.73 -5.37
N ALA A 17 -11.16 2.98 -6.01
CA ALA A 17 -12.22 2.24 -5.31
C ALA A 17 -11.68 1.25 -4.28
N ARG A 18 -10.64 0.50 -4.63
CA ARG A 18 -9.98 -0.46 -3.71
C ARG A 18 -9.28 0.25 -2.56
N ALA A 19 -8.56 1.32 -2.83
CA ALA A 19 -7.84 2.09 -1.82
C ALA A 19 -8.81 2.75 -0.83
N ASP A 20 -9.83 3.41 -1.34
CA ASP A 20 -10.84 4.11 -0.52
C ASP A 20 -11.64 3.12 0.31
N PHE A 21 -12.08 1.98 -0.27
CA PHE A 21 -12.79 0.94 0.48
C PHE A 21 -11.96 0.38 1.63
N ALA A 22 -10.68 0.05 1.39
CA ALA A 22 -9.79 -0.44 2.43
C ALA A 22 -9.59 0.59 3.54
N THR A 23 -9.39 1.85 3.18
CA THR A 23 -9.20 2.96 4.11
C THR A 23 -10.45 3.20 4.95
N TRP A 24 -11.63 3.27 4.31
CA TRP A 24 -12.89 3.50 5.01
C TRP A 24 -13.29 2.33 5.92
N LYS A 25 -13.04 1.09 5.48
CA LYS A 25 -13.25 -0.09 6.30
C LYS A 25 -12.38 -0.06 7.56
N MET A 26 -11.13 0.38 7.43
CA MET A 26 -10.23 0.53 8.57
C MET A 26 -10.65 1.68 9.48
N MET A 27 -10.96 2.86 8.93
CA MET A 27 -11.40 4.02 9.70
C MET A 27 -12.71 3.75 10.44
N ALA A 28 -13.65 3.04 9.81
CA ALA A 28 -14.91 2.66 10.45
C ALA A 28 -14.72 1.74 11.66
N LYS A 29 -13.67 0.89 11.63
CA LYS A 29 -13.30 0.04 12.77
C LYS A 29 -12.65 0.83 13.90
N LEU A 30 -11.89 1.88 13.60
CA LEU A 30 -11.15 2.67 14.59
C LEU A 30 -11.99 3.79 15.20
N ASN A 31 -12.65 4.59 14.36
CA ASN A 31 -13.31 5.84 14.76
C ASN A 31 -14.84 5.77 14.65
N GLY A 32 -15.38 4.66 14.20
CA GLY A 32 -16.81 4.52 13.91
C GLY A 32 -17.20 5.07 12.53
N ALA A 33 -18.31 4.56 12.01
CA ALA A 33 -18.76 4.92 10.66
C ALA A 33 -19.23 6.40 10.55
N SER A 34 -19.65 7.01 11.65
CA SER A 34 -20.13 8.38 11.70
C SER A 34 -19.05 9.45 11.47
N ALA A 35 -17.77 9.08 11.65
CA ALA A 35 -16.64 9.99 11.40
C ALA A 35 -16.24 10.07 9.91
N LEU A 36 -16.86 9.27 9.06
CA LEU A 36 -16.56 9.19 7.63
C LEU A 36 -17.43 10.14 6.80
N PRO A 37 -16.98 10.53 5.60
CA PRO A 37 -17.80 11.27 4.65
C PRO A 37 -19.12 10.56 4.35
N ALA A 38 -20.17 11.29 4.00
CA ALA A 38 -21.49 10.73 3.74
C ALA A 38 -21.49 9.66 2.63
N GLU A 39 -20.67 9.86 1.60
CA GLU A 39 -20.46 8.89 0.53
C GLU A 39 -19.91 7.56 1.06
N ALA A 40 -18.86 7.61 1.89
CA ALA A 40 -18.26 6.44 2.51
C ALA A 40 -19.26 5.70 3.42
N GLN A 41 -20.09 6.44 4.14
CA GLN A 41 -21.14 5.86 4.98
C GLN A 41 -22.15 5.07 4.15
N THR A 42 -22.56 5.60 2.98
CA THR A 42 -23.49 4.94 2.06
C THR A 42 -22.91 3.63 1.53
N PHE A 43 -21.67 3.64 1.05
CA PHE A 43 -21.02 2.42 0.57
C PHE A 43 -20.79 1.38 1.67
N LEU A 44 -20.42 1.82 2.87
CA LEU A 44 -20.26 0.92 4.01
C LEU A 44 -21.60 0.37 4.53
N ALA A 45 -22.69 1.11 4.41
CA ALA A 45 -24.03 0.60 4.71
C ALA A 45 -24.41 -0.51 3.72
N SER A 46 -24.20 -0.30 2.41
CA SER A 46 -24.40 -1.32 1.40
C SER A 46 -23.53 -2.55 1.65
N TYR A 47 -22.27 -2.36 2.03
CA TYR A 47 -21.37 -3.47 2.40
C TYR A 47 -21.91 -4.29 3.58
N LYS A 48 -22.40 -3.62 4.62
CA LYS A 48 -22.99 -4.31 5.79
C LYS A 48 -24.24 -5.11 5.43
N GLU A 49 -25.07 -4.61 4.52
CA GLU A 49 -26.24 -5.37 4.02
C GLU A 49 -25.80 -6.61 3.23
N MET A 50 -24.78 -6.47 2.36
CA MET A 50 -24.26 -7.60 1.60
C MET A 50 -23.61 -8.67 2.51
N LEU A 51 -22.97 -8.27 3.60
CA LEU A 51 -22.41 -9.21 4.58
C LEU A 51 -23.46 -10.11 5.27
N LYS A 52 -24.73 -9.75 5.25
CA LYS A 52 -25.80 -10.60 5.77
C LYS A 52 -26.14 -11.79 4.86
N GLN A 53 -25.81 -11.68 3.59
CA GLN A 53 -26.21 -12.63 2.55
C GLN A 53 -25.00 -13.32 1.89
N LEU A 54 -23.85 -12.67 1.88
CA LEU A 54 -22.65 -13.09 1.16
C LEU A 54 -21.45 -13.23 2.10
N PRO A 55 -20.49 -14.08 1.77
CA PRO A 55 -19.22 -14.15 2.49
C PRO A 55 -18.45 -12.82 2.34
N GLU A 56 -17.57 -12.54 3.28
CA GLU A 56 -16.84 -11.25 3.36
C GLU A 56 -16.08 -10.89 2.07
N THR A 57 -15.51 -11.88 1.41
CA THR A 57 -14.78 -11.69 0.15
C THR A 57 -15.70 -11.20 -0.96
N GLU A 58 -16.83 -11.88 -1.19
CA GLU A 58 -17.79 -11.52 -2.22
C GLU A 58 -18.49 -10.19 -1.91
N ALA A 59 -18.83 -9.93 -0.65
CA ALA A 59 -19.42 -8.66 -0.23
C ALA A 59 -18.45 -7.50 -0.45
N SER A 60 -17.14 -7.72 -0.20
CA SER A 60 -16.10 -6.73 -0.46
C SER A 60 -15.95 -6.45 -1.95
N ASP A 61 -15.89 -7.48 -2.78
CA ASP A 61 -15.76 -7.34 -4.24
C ASP A 61 -17.00 -6.69 -4.86
N ALA A 62 -18.18 -7.03 -4.40
CA ALA A 62 -19.43 -6.39 -4.84
C ALA A 62 -19.45 -4.89 -4.49
N THR A 63 -19.02 -4.53 -3.28
CA THR A 63 -18.96 -3.12 -2.87
C THR A 63 -17.91 -2.35 -3.67
N ILE A 64 -16.72 -2.92 -3.88
CA ILE A 64 -15.67 -2.33 -4.71
C ILE A 64 -16.17 -2.11 -6.14
N ASN A 65 -16.91 -3.06 -6.70
CA ASN A 65 -17.52 -2.91 -8.02
C ASN A 65 -18.54 -1.76 -8.09
N LEU A 66 -19.34 -1.57 -7.04
CA LEU A 66 -20.25 -0.42 -6.97
C LEU A 66 -19.49 0.91 -6.95
N MET A 67 -18.46 1.01 -6.10
CA MET A 67 -17.59 2.19 -6.04
C MET A 67 -16.85 2.42 -7.35
N TYR A 68 -16.36 1.37 -7.98
CA TYR A 68 -15.68 1.43 -9.27
C TYR A 68 -16.58 2.05 -10.35
N ARG A 69 -17.85 1.61 -10.44
CA ARG A 69 -18.81 2.15 -11.39
C ARG A 69 -19.10 3.63 -11.14
N ALA A 70 -19.25 4.02 -9.87
CA ALA A 70 -19.47 5.41 -9.49
C ALA A 70 -18.28 6.28 -9.88
N TYR A 71 -17.06 5.88 -9.54
CA TYR A 71 -15.84 6.63 -9.86
C TYR A 71 -15.53 6.66 -11.35
N TYR A 72 -15.82 5.57 -12.08
CA TYR A 72 -15.67 5.57 -13.53
C TYR A 72 -16.55 6.61 -14.19
N ALA A 73 -17.80 6.72 -13.78
CA ALA A 73 -18.72 7.74 -14.27
C ALA A 73 -18.30 9.16 -13.89
N GLU A 74 -17.85 9.36 -12.64
CA GLU A 74 -17.34 10.65 -12.13
C GLU A 74 -16.09 11.15 -12.91
N MET A 75 -15.19 10.23 -13.26
CA MET A 75 -13.99 10.52 -14.03
C MET A 75 -14.24 10.72 -15.53
N GLY A 76 -15.52 10.71 -15.96
CA GLY A 76 -15.91 10.96 -17.35
C GLY A 76 -15.86 9.74 -18.26
N GLY A 77 -15.83 8.54 -17.70
CA GLY A 77 -15.99 7.30 -18.43
C GLY A 77 -17.37 7.20 -19.07
N LYS A 78 -17.45 6.78 -20.33
CA LYS A 78 -18.69 6.69 -21.06
C LYS A 78 -19.13 5.22 -21.19
N GLY A 79 -20.39 4.95 -20.86
CA GLY A 79 -20.97 3.62 -21.01
C GLY A 79 -20.64 2.66 -19.86
N THR A 80 -20.71 1.38 -20.15
CA THR A 80 -20.43 0.33 -19.16
C THR A 80 -18.93 0.29 -18.86
N PRO A 81 -18.50 0.37 -17.59
CA PRO A 81 -17.09 0.31 -17.24
C PRO A 81 -16.49 -1.05 -17.65
N PRO A 82 -15.33 -1.06 -18.28
CA PRO A 82 -14.66 -2.28 -18.70
C PRO A 82 -14.19 -3.09 -17.49
N ASP A 83 -14.19 -4.41 -17.62
CA ASP A 83 -13.65 -5.29 -16.58
C ASP A 83 -12.12 -5.19 -16.58
N VAL A 84 -11.60 -4.54 -15.53
CA VAL A 84 -10.15 -4.33 -15.37
C VAL A 84 -9.44 -5.64 -14.99
N LEU A 85 -10.12 -6.55 -14.29
CA LEU A 85 -9.55 -7.83 -13.85
C LEU A 85 -9.35 -8.79 -15.02
N ALA A 86 -10.23 -8.78 -16.01
CA ALA A 86 -10.09 -9.60 -17.20
C ALA A 86 -8.82 -9.24 -18.01
N HIS A 87 -8.40 -7.98 -17.99
CA HIS A 87 -7.20 -7.50 -18.68
C HIS A 87 -5.90 -7.65 -17.89
N VAL A 88 -5.99 -7.88 -16.58
CA VAL A 88 -4.80 -8.20 -15.75
C VAL A 88 -4.40 -9.67 -15.94
N SER A 89 -5.30 -10.50 -16.48
CA SER A 89 -5.01 -11.90 -16.81
C SER A 89 -4.22 -12.09 -18.11
N GLU A 90 -4.02 -11.05 -18.92
CA GLU A 90 -2.94 -11.09 -19.91
C GLU A 90 -1.62 -11.09 -19.12
N PRO A 91 -0.76 -12.11 -19.33
CA PRO A 91 0.54 -12.11 -18.70
C PRO A 91 1.21 -10.81 -19.14
N MET A 92 1.25 -9.82 -18.24
CA MET A 92 2.20 -8.74 -18.36
C MET A 92 3.50 -9.46 -18.58
N THR A 93 4.03 -9.33 -19.78
CA THR A 93 5.41 -9.73 -20.06
C THR A 93 6.21 -9.03 -19.00
N ASP A 94 6.60 -9.81 -18.00
CA ASP A 94 7.28 -9.36 -16.81
C ASP A 94 8.52 -8.59 -17.25
N ASN A 95 8.40 -7.27 -17.38
CA ASN A 95 9.56 -6.38 -17.42
C ASN A 95 10.25 -6.29 -16.04
N VAL A 96 9.76 -7.05 -15.08
CA VAL A 96 10.53 -7.46 -13.93
C VAL A 96 11.48 -8.54 -14.42
N THR A 97 12.57 -8.13 -15.09
CA THR A 97 13.77 -8.96 -15.18
C THR A 97 14.00 -9.46 -13.78
N ALA A 98 13.73 -10.76 -13.57
CA ALA A 98 13.97 -11.41 -12.31
C ALA A 98 15.35 -10.96 -11.86
N PHE A 99 15.40 -10.15 -10.79
CA PHE A 99 16.66 -9.65 -10.27
C PHE A 99 17.38 -10.89 -9.75
N LYS A 100 18.08 -11.54 -10.69
CA LYS A 100 18.88 -12.71 -10.40
C LYS A 100 19.94 -12.20 -9.43
N ARG A 101 19.68 -12.39 -8.15
CA ARG A 101 20.64 -12.08 -7.10
C ARG A 101 21.96 -12.67 -7.57
N PRO A 102 22.99 -11.88 -7.87
CA PRO A 102 24.27 -12.43 -8.27
C PRO A 102 24.65 -13.46 -7.22
N ALA A 103 24.91 -14.69 -7.67
CA ALA A 103 25.34 -15.75 -6.78
C ALA A 103 26.49 -15.20 -5.94
N PRO A 104 26.52 -15.45 -4.61
CA PRO A 104 27.59 -14.96 -3.78
C PRO A 104 28.88 -15.48 -4.39
N GLN A 105 29.62 -14.59 -5.04
CA GLN A 105 30.97 -14.91 -5.49
C GLN A 105 31.70 -15.28 -4.22
N LYS A 106 32.07 -16.58 -4.12
CA LYS A 106 32.96 -17.05 -3.08
C LYS A 106 34.18 -16.13 -3.17
N ALA A 107 34.24 -15.15 -2.28
CA ALA A 107 35.37 -14.27 -2.14
C ALA A 107 36.57 -15.19 -1.95
N LYS A 108 37.45 -15.26 -2.96
CA LYS A 108 38.77 -15.84 -2.81
C LYS A 108 39.34 -15.22 -1.54
N ALA A 109 39.57 -16.05 -0.54
CA ALA A 109 40.17 -15.68 0.71
C ALA A 109 41.51 -14.97 0.41
N ARG A 110 41.49 -13.65 0.38
CA ARG A 110 42.68 -12.85 0.59
C ARG A 110 42.89 -12.83 2.08
N SER A 111 43.70 -13.77 2.52
CA SER A 111 44.31 -13.78 3.82
C SER A 111 45.23 -12.55 3.97
N GLY A 112 44.69 -11.48 4.48
CA GLY A 112 45.43 -10.35 5.01
C GLY A 112 44.85 -10.00 6.36
N PRO A 113 45.65 -9.78 7.42
CA PRO A 113 45.14 -9.40 8.72
C PRO A 113 44.52 -8.01 8.64
N ARG A 114 43.21 -7.96 8.38
CA ARG A 114 42.46 -6.71 8.40
C ARG A 114 42.24 -6.36 9.86
N ALA A 115 43.07 -5.46 10.38
CA ALA A 115 42.85 -4.84 11.67
C ALA A 115 41.40 -4.38 11.76
N LYS A 116 40.65 -4.99 12.66
CA LYS A 116 39.28 -4.59 12.99
C LYS A 116 39.36 -3.18 13.56
N ARG A 117 39.08 -2.18 12.72
CA ARG A 117 38.86 -0.83 13.22
C ARG A 117 37.61 -0.91 14.10
N PRO A 118 37.71 -0.55 15.39
CA PRO A 118 36.53 -0.51 16.24
C PRO A 118 35.52 0.45 15.61
N LEU A 119 34.31 -0.04 15.41
CA LEU A 119 33.22 0.74 14.85
C LEU A 119 32.99 2.02 15.65
N PRO A 120 32.54 3.10 15.01
CA PRO A 120 32.35 4.41 15.67
C PRO A 120 31.26 4.38 16.77
N ALA A 121 30.61 3.24 16.99
CA ALA A 121 29.66 3.05 18.08
C ALA A 121 30.24 3.38 19.45
N ALA A 122 31.48 2.99 19.72
CA ALA A 122 32.17 3.32 21.00
C ALA A 122 32.37 4.84 21.14
N LEU A 123 32.65 5.53 20.05
CA LEU A 123 32.80 6.96 20.02
C LEU A 123 31.49 7.70 20.28
N ILE A 124 30.40 7.20 19.72
CA ILE A 124 29.05 7.73 19.95
C ILE A 124 28.64 7.56 21.42
N PHE A 125 28.93 6.40 22.03
CA PHE A 125 28.67 6.18 23.45
C PHE A 125 29.52 7.09 24.34
N ALA A 126 30.77 7.30 24.01
CA ALA A 126 31.63 8.21 24.75
C ALA A 126 31.12 9.67 24.69
N CYS A 127 30.71 10.14 23.51
CA CYS A 127 30.10 11.46 23.36
C CYS A 127 28.82 11.62 24.17
N LEU A 128 27.91 10.61 24.14
CA LEU A 128 26.69 10.64 24.93
C LEU A 128 26.97 10.67 26.44
N ALA A 129 27.93 9.91 26.91
CA ALA A 129 28.36 9.92 28.32
C ALA A 129 28.88 11.29 28.75
N VAL A 130 29.70 11.93 27.92
CA VAL A 130 30.24 13.28 28.21
C VAL A 130 29.13 14.32 28.27
N VAL A 131 28.18 14.27 27.31
CA VAL A 131 27.01 15.16 27.29
C VAL A 131 26.15 14.97 28.55
N TYR A 132 25.89 13.71 28.91
CA TYR A 132 25.09 13.39 30.11
C TYR A 132 25.74 13.91 31.39
N VAL A 133 27.04 13.70 31.55
CA VAL A 133 27.83 14.23 32.71
C VAL A 133 27.82 15.75 32.72
N GLY A 134 27.97 16.38 31.56
CA GLY A 134 27.95 17.83 31.41
C GLY A 134 26.64 18.45 31.85
N ILE A 135 25.52 17.86 31.39
CA ILE A 135 24.17 18.32 31.77
C ILE A 135 23.96 18.17 33.28
N ARG A 136 24.38 17.03 33.86
CA ARG A 136 24.23 16.78 35.30
C ARG A 136 25.09 17.69 36.16
N TYR A 137 26.25 18.10 35.65
CA TYR A 137 27.16 19.01 36.37
C TYR A 137 26.71 20.48 36.31
N TYR A 138 26.15 20.88 35.16
CA TYR A 138 25.71 22.28 34.94
C TYR A 138 24.32 22.59 35.54
N TRP A 139 23.50 21.57 35.79
CA TRP A 139 22.13 21.74 36.30
C TRP A 139 21.99 21.35 37.78
N ARG A 140 23.06 21.34 38.52
CA ARG A 140 23.08 21.17 39.98
C ARG A 140 23.55 22.52 40.60
#